data_cc246e44d54de8846f867ed068bfa7ad
#
_entry.id   cc246e44d54de8846f867ed068bfa7ad
#
_cell.length_a   1.000
_cell.length_b   1.000
_cell.length_c   1.000
_cell.angle_alpha   90.00
_cell.angle_beta   90.00
_cell.angle_gamma   90.00
#
_symmetry.space_group_name_H-M   'P 1'
#
loop_
_entity.id
_entity.type
_entity.pdbx_description
1 polymer ?
#
loop_
_entity_poly.entity_id
_entity_poly.type
_entity_poly.pdbx_seq_one_letter_code
_entity_poly.pdbx_strand_id
1 'polypeptide(L)'
;LRMLYLALGAKIGNNSYTSGIIYDPMFVKIGENTLLGQNSLLTPHAIESKHISYDFITIGDNVTVGANAILMQGVSIGNNAIIGASSLVSKGTVIGDNEIWGGVPAKFIKMRED
;
A
#
# COMPACT_ATOMS: atom_id res chain seq x y z
N LEU A 1 7.92 -11.87 -8.84
CA LEU A 1 8.15 -10.70 -7.99
C LEU A 1 7.93 -10.97 -6.50
N ARG A 2 6.89 -11.74 -6.18
CA ARG A 2 6.60 -12.05 -4.77
C ARG A 2 7.79 -12.71 -4.07
N MET A 3 8.39 -13.71 -4.70
CA MET A 3 9.54 -14.41 -4.11
C MET A 3 10.73 -13.47 -3.92
N LEU A 4 10.97 -12.58 -4.87
CA LEU A 4 12.06 -11.62 -4.75
C LEU A 4 11.84 -10.68 -3.56
N TYR A 5 10.64 -10.14 -3.42
CA TYR A 5 10.33 -9.23 -2.32
C TYR A 5 10.38 -9.93 -0.96
N LEU A 6 9.93 -11.18 -0.89
CA LEU A 6 10.06 -11.97 0.34
C LEU A 6 11.52 -12.18 0.71
N ALA A 7 12.37 -12.46 -0.27
CA ALA A 7 13.80 -12.63 -0.03
C ALA A 7 14.46 -11.34 0.45
N LEU A 8 13.92 -10.17 0.08
CA LEU A 8 14.41 -8.87 0.51
C LEU A 8 13.80 -8.38 1.81
N GLY A 9 12.97 -9.18 2.46
CA GLY A 9 12.46 -8.88 3.80
C GLY A 9 11.01 -8.42 3.86
N ALA A 10 10.30 -8.31 2.75
CA ALA A 10 8.87 -7.98 2.77
C ALA A 10 8.07 -9.14 3.38
N LYS A 11 6.98 -8.81 4.06
CA LYS A 11 6.02 -9.79 4.56
C LYS A 11 4.78 -9.72 3.70
N ILE A 12 4.55 -10.75 2.92
CA ILE A 12 3.44 -10.81 1.98
C ILE A 12 2.66 -12.09 2.24
N GLY A 13 1.37 -11.95 2.55
CA GLY A 13 0.49 -13.08 2.85
C GLY A 13 0.18 -13.97 1.65
N ASN A 14 -0.53 -15.06 1.91
CA ASN A 14 -0.88 -16.03 0.88
C ASN A 14 -1.87 -15.42 -0.12
N ASN A 15 -1.77 -15.87 -1.37
CA ASN A 15 -2.65 -15.44 -2.46
C ASN A 15 -2.60 -13.94 -2.75
N SER A 16 -1.61 -13.23 -2.24
CA SER A 16 -1.43 -11.83 -2.57
C SER A 16 -0.59 -11.71 -3.82
N TYR A 17 -0.96 -10.77 -4.68
CA TYR A 17 -0.32 -10.57 -5.96
C TYR A 17 0.13 -9.12 -6.10
N THR A 18 1.38 -8.93 -6.50
CA THR A 18 1.89 -7.60 -6.75
C THR A 18 2.46 -7.49 -8.15
N SER A 19 1.92 -6.55 -8.95
CA SER A 19 2.52 -6.10 -10.21
C SER A 19 3.17 -4.73 -10.02
N GLY A 20 3.20 -4.24 -8.80
CA GLY A 20 3.75 -2.94 -8.48
C GLY A 20 5.21 -3.01 -8.09
N ILE A 21 5.75 -1.86 -7.74
CA ILE A 21 7.13 -1.69 -7.31
C ILE A 21 7.14 -1.43 -5.81
N ILE A 22 7.91 -2.22 -5.07
CA ILE A 22 8.07 -2.06 -3.64
C ILE A 22 9.50 -1.62 -3.37
N TYR A 23 9.66 -0.38 -2.88
CA TYR A 23 10.94 0.08 -2.38
C TYR A 23 11.10 -0.32 -0.92
N ASP A 24 12.33 -0.65 -0.52
CA ASP A 24 12.66 -1.05 0.85
C ASP A 24 11.71 -2.14 1.39
N PRO A 25 11.70 -3.33 0.77
CA PRO A 25 10.71 -4.37 1.11
C PRO A 25 10.65 -4.73 2.58
N MET A 26 11.75 -4.61 3.32
CA MET A 26 11.77 -4.94 4.75
C MET A 26 10.83 -4.07 5.59
N PHE A 27 10.38 -2.93 5.05
CA PHE A 27 9.46 -2.03 5.74
C PHE A 27 8.02 -2.17 5.22
N VAL A 28 7.71 -3.24 4.51
CA VAL A 28 6.38 -3.44 3.92
C VAL A 28 5.77 -4.73 4.44
N LYS A 29 4.52 -4.64 4.91
CA LYS A 29 3.72 -5.80 5.32
C LYS A 29 2.42 -5.81 4.54
N ILE A 30 2.13 -6.91 3.88
CA ILE A 30 0.93 -7.09 3.06
C ILE A 30 0.22 -8.34 3.54
N GLY A 31 -1.07 -8.24 3.81
CA GLY A 31 -1.89 -9.36 4.25
C GLY A 31 -2.20 -10.35 3.14
N GLU A 32 -3.18 -11.20 3.38
CA GLU A 32 -3.59 -12.25 2.45
C GLU A 32 -4.60 -11.74 1.42
N ASN A 33 -4.61 -12.37 0.24
CA ASN A 33 -5.57 -12.08 -0.83
C ASN A 33 -5.60 -10.59 -1.25
N THR A 34 -4.46 -9.93 -1.15
CA THR A 34 -4.33 -8.52 -1.48
C THR A 34 -3.71 -8.35 -2.86
N LEU A 35 -4.26 -7.44 -3.64
CA LEU A 35 -3.79 -7.15 -4.99
C LEU A 35 -3.20 -5.76 -5.07
N LEU A 36 -1.94 -5.67 -5.48
CA LEU A 36 -1.30 -4.41 -5.84
C LEU A 36 -1.32 -4.29 -7.36
N GLY A 37 -2.01 -3.27 -7.85
CA GLY A 37 -2.18 -3.06 -9.29
C GLY A 37 -0.89 -2.75 -10.02
N GLN A 38 -0.94 -2.83 -11.34
CA GLN A 38 0.21 -2.61 -12.21
C GLN A 38 0.78 -1.20 -12.01
N ASN A 39 2.10 -1.12 -11.89
CA ASN A 39 2.81 0.14 -11.69
C ASN A 39 2.43 0.90 -10.41
N SER A 40 1.77 0.24 -9.46
CA SER A 40 1.62 0.84 -8.14
C SER A 40 2.98 0.92 -7.47
N LEU A 41 3.15 1.91 -6.59
CA LEU A 41 4.44 2.19 -5.97
C LEU A 41 4.28 2.27 -4.46
N LEU A 42 5.04 1.44 -3.73
CA LEU A 42 5.10 1.50 -2.28
C LEU A 42 6.47 2.06 -1.89
N THR A 43 6.46 3.19 -1.20
CA THR A 43 7.69 3.86 -0.82
C THR A 43 7.70 4.18 0.68
N PRO A 44 8.25 3.27 1.51
CA PRO A 44 8.26 3.46 2.96
C PRO A 44 9.31 4.44 3.47
N HIS A 45 10.07 5.07 2.60
CA HIS A 45 11.07 6.03 3.03
C HIS A 45 10.76 7.42 2.52
N ALA A 46 11.27 8.44 3.21
CA ALA A 46 11.23 9.82 2.75
C ALA A 46 12.54 10.50 3.11
N ILE A 47 12.91 11.47 2.28
CA ILE A 47 14.04 12.35 2.57
C ILE A 47 13.44 13.67 3.02
N GLU A 48 13.68 14.03 4.28
CA GLU A 48 13.19 15.28 4.85
C GLU A 48 14.40 16.12 5.29
N SER A 49 14.62 17.24 4.64
CA SER A 49 15.80 18.06 4.89
C SER A 49 17.09 17.25 4.77
N LYS A 50 17.76 16.99 5.89
CA LYS A 50 19.01 16.23 5.94
C LYS A 50 18.80 14.81 6.49
N HIS A 51 17.55 14.39 6.64
CA HIS A 51 17.24 13.10 7.24
C HIS A 51 16.53 12.19 6.27
N ILE A 52 16.86 10.89 6.36
CA ILE A 52 16.10 9.83 5.70
C ILE A 52 15.30 9.15 6.80
N SER A 53 13.99 9.12 6.65
CA SER A 53 13.14 8.42 7.61
C SER A 53 12.43 7.25 6.95
N TYR A 54 12.18 6.20 7.74
CA TYR A 54 11.49 5.00 7.30
C TYR A 54 10.32 4.73 8.23
N ASP A 55 9.14 4.50 7.65
CA ASP A 55 7.98 4.05 8.38
C ASP A 55 7.35 2.89 7.63
N PHE A 56 6.88 1.90 8.35
CA PHE A 56 6.25 0.74 7.74
C PHE A 56 5.01 1.14 6.95
N ILE A 57 4.85 0.53 5.79
CA ILE A 57 3.59 0.49 5.07
C ILE A 57 2.93 -0.83 5.42
N THR A 58 1.71 -0.76 5.95
CA THR A 58 0.97 -1.95 6.38
C THR A 58 -0.34 -2.03 5.61
N ILE A 59 -0.54 -3.13 4.92
CA ILE A 59 -1.74 -3.37 4.11
C ILE A 59 -2.41 -4.64 4.63
N GLY A 60 -3.69 -4.55 4.93
CA GLY A 60 -4.46 -5.67 5.48
C GLY A 60 -4.79 -6.76 4.47
N ASP A 61 -5.79 -7.56 4.79
CA ASP A 61 -6.27 -8.66 3.97
C ASP A 61 -7.34 -8.19 2.98
N ASN A 62 -7.39 -8.82 1.82
CA ASN A 62 -8.42 -8.56 0.80
C ASN A 62 -8.46 -7.11 0.33
N VAL A 63 -7.32 -6.45 0.31
CA VAL A 63 -7.20 -5.07 -0.14
C VAL A 63 -6.91 -5.05 -1.64
N THR A 64 -7.50 -4.07 -2.33
CA THR A 64 -7.19 -3.83 -3.74
C THR A 64 -6.60 -2.44 -3.88
N VAL A 65 -5.38 -2.38 -4.39
CA VAL A 65 -4.71 -1.12 -4.71
C VAL A 65 -4.72 -0.96 -6.22
N GLY A 66 -5.32 0.10 -6.71
CA GLY A 66 -5.46 0.34 -8.14
C GLY A 66 -4.13 0.58 -8.84
N ALA A 67 -4.14 0.46 -10.17
CA ALA A 67 -2.95 0.68 -10.98
C ALA A 67 -2.43 2.11 -10.82
N ASN A 68 -1.12 2.26 -10.84
CA ASN A 68 -0.42 3.55 -10.74
C ASN A 68 -0.67 4.32 -9.43
N ALA A 69 -1.22 3.66 -8.40
CA ALA A 69 -1.37 4.30 -7.10
C ALA A 69 -0.01 4.38 -6.40
N ILE A 70 0.17 5.41 -5.60
CA ILE A 70 1.39 5.61 -4.82
C ILE A 70 1.02 5.61 -3.34
N LEU A 71 1.66 4.72 -2.58
CA LEU A 71 1.49 4.65 -1.13
C LEU A 71 2.77 5.15 -0.48
N MET A 72 2.65 6.20 0.31
CA MET A 72 3.80 6.81 0.96
C MET A 72 4.08 6.21 2.32
N GLN A 73 5.17 6.62 2.95
CA GLN A 73 5.62 6.06 4.23
C GLN A 73 4.55 6.17 5.31
N GLY A 74 4.48 5.18 6.18
CA GLY A 74 3.57 5.19 7.33
C GLY A 74 2.11 4.97 6.99
N VAL A 75 1.78 4.66 5.73
CA VAL A 75 0.39 4.38 5.33
C VAL A 75 -0.07 3.06 5.92
N SER A 76 -1.26 3.06 6.50
CA SER A 76 -1.88 1.86 7.05
C SER A 76 -3.25 1.67 6.39
N ILE A 77 -3.47 0.52 5.79
CA ILE A 77 -4.71 0.19 5.08
C ILE A 77 -5.36 -1.00 5.76
N GLY A 78 -6.59 -0.83 6.20
CA GLY A 78 -7.36 -1.88 6.85
C GLY A 78 -7.84 -2.95 5.89
N ASN A 79 -8.55 -3.96 6.41
CA ASN A 79 -9.02 -5.09 5.62
C ASN A 79 -10.14 -4.69 4.67
N ASN A 80 -10.19 -5.31 3.51
CA ASN A 80 -11.25 -5.12 2.52
C ASN A 80 -11.33 -3.70 1.93
N ALA A 81 -10.30 -2.90 2.11
CA ALA A 81 -10.27 -1.54 1.56
C ALA A 81 -9.93 -1.54 0.07
N ILE A 82 -10.33 -0.48 -0.61
CA ILE A 82 -10.03 -0.28 -2.03
C ILE A 82 -9.40 1.09 -2.20
N ILE A 83 -8.27 1.13 -2.90
CA ILE A 83 -7.60 2.36 -3.29
C ILE A 83 -7.77 2.52 -4.80
N GLY A 84 -8.33 3.63 -5.23
CA GLY A 84 -8.56 3.89 -6.64
C GLY A 84 -7.27 4.01 -7.45
N ALA A 85 -7.38 3.77 -8.76
CA ALA A 85 -6.24 3.90 -9.67
C ALA A 85 -5.70 5.34 -9.68
N SER A 86 -4.40 5.47 -9.85
CA SER A 86 -3.69 6.77 -9.91
C SER A 86 -3.86 7.65 -8.68
N SER A 87 -4.18 7.05 -7.53
CA SER A 87 -4.31 7.78 -6.28
C SER A 87 -2.95 7.99 -5.63
N LEU A 88 -2.83 9.07 -4.86
CA LEU A 88 -1.65 9.31 -4.03
C LEU A 88 -2.07 9.28 -2.57
N VAL A 89 -1.70 8.21 -1.87
CA VAL A 89 -1.99 8.09 -0.44
C VAL A 89 -0.83 8.71 0.33
N SER A 90 -1.12 9.84 0.96
CA SER A 90 -0.10 10.66 1.61
C SER A 90 0.49 9.99 2.85
N LYS A 91 1.66 10.46 3.23
CA LYS A 91 2.39 10.03 4.41
C LYS A 91 1.49 9.92 5.64
N GLY A 92 1.53 8.77 6.31
CA GLY A 92 0.83 8.55 7.57
C GLY A 92 -0.68 8.40 7.49
N THR A 93 -1.24 8.30 6.28
CA THR A 93 -2.69 8.13 6.13
C THR A 93 -3.13 6.79 6.68
N VAL A 94 -4.21 6.80 7.46
CA VAL A 94 -4.84 5.60 7.99
C VAL A 94 -6.18 5.39 7.29
N ILE A 95 -6.30 4.27 6.61
CA ILE A 95 -7.51 3.88 5.88
C ILE A 95 -8.14 2.71 6.65
N GLY A 96 -9.39 2.87 7.05
CA GLY A 96 -10.08 1.86 7.85
C GLY A 96 -10.58 0.68 7.03
N ASP A 97 -11.12 -0.30 7.73
CA ASP A 97 -11.67 -1.49 7.10
C ASP A 97 -12.86 -1.11 6.21
N ASN A 98 -12.96 -1.76 5.06
CA ASN A 98 -14.07 -1.61 4.11
C ASN A 98 -14.22 -0.20 3.53
N GLU A 99 -13.19 0.62 3.63
CA GLU A 99 -13.23 1.98 3.08
C GLU A 99 -12.72 2.01 1.64
N ILE A 100 -13.29 2.90 0.85
CA ILE A 100 -12.84 3.18 -0.51
C ILE A 100 -12.28 4.58 -0.54
N TRP A 101 -11.05 4.71 -0.97
CA TRP A 101 -10.33 5.98 -1.06
C TRP A 101 -9.80 6.21 -2.48
N GLY A 102 -9.69 7.46 -2.88
CA GLY A 102 -9.13 7.80 -4.18
C GLY A 102 -8.79 9.28 -4.30
N GLY A 103 -8.07 9.59 -5.36
CA GLY A 103 -7.68 10.97 -5.69
C GLY A 103 -6.24 11.32 -5.33
N VAL A 104 -5.87 12.58 -5.57
CA VAL A 104 -4.54 13.14 -5.31
C VAL A 104 -4.71 14.47 -4.58
N PRO A 105 -4.48 14.53 -3.26
CA PRO A 105 -4.25 13.41 -2.35
C PRO A 105 -5.50 12.57 -2.17
N ALA A 106 -5.31 11.30 -1.84
CA ALA A 106 -6.43 10.39 -1.66
C ALA A 106 -7.30 10.83 -0.49
N LYS A 107 -8.60 10.71 -0.68
CA LYS A 107 -9.62 11.06 0.30
C LYS A 107 -10.63 9.93 0.40
N PHE A 108 -11.28 9.83 1.56
CA PHE A 108 -12.37 8.89 1.74
C PHE A 108 -13.51 9.17 0.77
N ILE A 109 -13.96 8.15 0.05
CA ILE A 109 -15.08 8.26 -0.89
C ILE A 109 -16.35 7.70 -0.27
N LYS A 110 -16.31 6.44 0.13
CA LYS A 110 -17.48 5.76 0.71
C LYS A 110 -17.04 4.44 1.34
N MET A 111 -17.95 3.80 2.06
CA MET A 111 -17.77 2.45 2.53
C MET A 111 -18.01 1.47 1.39
N ARG A 112 -17.23 0.39 1.37
CA ARG A 112 -17.39 -0.69 0.40
C ARG A 112 -18.68 -1.45 0.69
N GLU A 113 -19.44 -1.69 -0.37
CA GLU A 113 -20.63 -2.54 -0.31
C GLU A 113 -20.32 -3.88 -0.96
N ASP A 114 -20.69 -4.95 -0.30
CA ASP A 114 -20.50 -6.30 -0.82
C ASP A 114 -21.72 -6.83 -1.54
#